data_6f5aadece25153b271d9487d7ebc0adf
#
_entry.id   6f5aadece25153b271d9487d7ebc0adf
#
_cell.length_a   1.000
_cell.length_b   1.000
_cell.length_c   1.000
_cell.angle_alpha   90.00
_cell.angle_beta   90.00
_cell.angle_gamma   90.00
#
_symmetry.space_group_name_H-M   'P 1'
#
loop_
_entity.id
_entity.type
_entity.pdbx_description
1 polymer ?
#
loop_
_entity_poly.entity_id
_entity_poly.type
_entity_poly.pdbx_seq_one_letter_code
_entity_poly.pdbx_strand_id
1 'polypeptide(L)'
;EPQDEFITFAPFFPEYRCFVESTGAKLVVVPAQTEDFQIDFAAFEELLTPHTKAVIMNSPNNPSGAVYSEATIRKLAEILREKEKEYGHAIFIISDEPYREIAYEGYEVPYVSKYYDDTLVCYSYSKSFSLPGERIGYIVVPDEIADFERVYGAIAGAGRVLTHVNAPSLWQLALARCAGRPSDIAAYEKNGQLLYQGLIDAGFTCVK
;
A
#
# COMPACT_ATOMS: atom_id res chain seq x y z
N GLU A 1 -15.88 -13.45 1.43
CA GLU A 1 -16.42 -14.67 2.03
C GLU A 1 -15.39 -15.27 3.00
N PRO A 2 -15.77 -16.18 3.94
CA PRO A 2 -14.84 -16.72 4.94
C PRO A 2 -13.62 -17.45 4.36
N GLN A 3 -13.69 -17.90 3.12
CA GLN A 3 -12.60 -18.57 2.42
C GLN A 3 -11.73 -17.61 1.60
N ASP A 4 -12.14 -16.35 1.44
CA ASP A 4 -11.37 -15.38 0.67
C ASP A 4 -10.03 -15.08 1.36
N GLU A 5 -8.99 -15.01 0.55
CA GLU A 5 -7.63 -14.76 1.01
C GLU A 5 -7.13 -13.42 0.49
N PHE A 6 -6.49 -12.68 1.39
CA PHE A 6 -5.74 -11.47 1.08
C PHE A 6 -4.28 -11.74 1.35
N ILE A 7 -3.40 -11.44 0.41
CA ILE A 7 -1.97 -11.64 0.58
C ILE A 7 -1.29 -10.32 0.93
N THR A 8 -0.32 -10.34 1.83
CA THR A 8 0.57 -9.21 2.10
C THR A 8 2.01 -9.68 2.26
N PHE A 9 2.96 -8.75 2.17
CA PHE A 9 4.40 -9.04 2.21
C PHE A 9 4.97 -8.62 3.57
N ALA A 10 5.66 -9.53 4.26
CA ALA A 10 6.32 -9.20 5.52
C ALA A 10 7.63 -8.41 5.24
N PRO A 11 8.00 -7.47 6.15
CA PRO A 11 7.22 -6.99 7.27
C PRO A 11 6.12 -6.03 6.81
N PHE A 12 5.00 -5.99 7.50
CA PHE A 12 3.82 -5.21 7.11
C PHE A 12 3.22 -4.48 8.31
N PHE A 13 2.35 -3.50 8.03
CA PHE A 13 1.59 -2.78 9.04
C PHE A 13 0.60 -3.72 9.74
N PRO A 14 0.75 -3.98 11.06
CA PRO A 14 0.04 -5.06 11.75
C PRO A 14 -1.48 -4.99 11.65
N GLU A 15 -2.05 -3.79 11.51
CA GLU A 15 -3.48 -3.56 11.43
C GLU A 15 -4.13 -4.16 10.18
N TYR A 16 -3.37 -4.48 9.13
CA TYR A 16 -3.91 -5.21 7.96
C TYR A 16 -4.57 -6.51 8.38
N ARG A 17 -3.99 -7.22 9.36
CA ARG A 17 -4.59 -8.43 9.91
C ARG A 17 -5.97 -8.16 10.49
N CYS A 18 -6.10 -7.12 11.30
CA CYS A 18 -7.37 -6.74 11.89
C CYS A 18 -8.39 -6.33 10.81
N PHE A 19 -7.96 -5.58 9.79
CA PHE A 19 -8.86 -5.14 8.72
C PHE A 19 -9.39 -6.31 7.90
N VAL A 20 -8.54 -7.24 7.53
CA VAL A 20 -8.91 -8.42 6.72
C VAL A 20 -9.72 -9.41 7.56
N GLU A 21 -9.22 -9.84 8.71
CA GLU A 21 -9.82 -10.92 9.49
C GLU A 21 -11.14 -10.51 10.15
N SER A 22 -11.36 -9.21 10.42
CA SER A 22 -12.66 -8.72 10.90
C SER A 22 -13.81 -8.90 9.90
N THR A 23 -13.49 -9.08 8.61
CA THR A 23 -14.48 -9.38 7.56
C THR A 23 -14.79 -10.87 7.43
N GLY A 24 -14.07 -11.73 8.16
CA GLY A 24 -14.12 -13.17 8.05
C GLY A 24 -13.17 -13.75 6.98
N ALA A 25 -12.48 -12.91 6.22
CA ALA A 25 -11.45 -13.34 5.27
C ALA A 25 -10.14 -13.67 5.99
N LYS A 26 -9.19 -14.28 5.28
CA LYS A 26 -7.90 -14.73 5.82
C LYS A 26 -6.77 -13.85 5.29
N LEU A 27 -5.88 -13.39 6.17
CA LEU A 27 -4.62 -12.75 5.77
C LEU A 27 -3.52 -13.80 5.64
N VAL A 28 -3.01 -13.95 4.41
CA VAL A 28 -1.85 -14.80 4.07
C VAL A 28 -0.63 -13.90 3.97
N VAL A 29 0.49 -14.34 4.55
CA VAL A 29 1.69 -13.50 4.64
C VAL A 29 2.83 -14.15 3.88
N VAL A 30 3.37 -13.47 2.89
CA VAL A 30 4.61 -13.85 2.20
C VAL A 30 5.77 -13.56 3.15
N PRO A 31 6.66 -14.52 3.41
CA PRO A 31 7.83 -14.32 4.25
C PRO A 31 8.72 -13.16 3.78
N ALA A 32 9.37 -12.48 4.72
CA ALA A 32 10.27 -11.38 4.39
C ALA A 32 11.55 -11.89 3.73
N GLN A 33 11.94 -11.28 2.62
CA GLN A 33 13.32 -11.30 2.14
C GLN A 33 14.09 -10.20 2.86
N THR A 34 15.02 -10.55 3.72
CA THR A 34 15.62 -9.58 4.65
C THR A 34 16.86 -8.86 4.10
N GLU A 35 17.30 -9.18 2.90
CA GLU A 35 18.47 -8.53 2.27
C GLU A 35 18.14 -7.11 1.80
N ASP A 36 16.98 -6.94 1.15
CA ASP A 36 16.54 -5.67 0.57
C ASP A 36 15.03 -5.38 0.77
N PHE A 37 14.33 -6.29 1.42
CA PHE A 37 12.87 -6.25 1.63
C PHE A 37 12.04 -6.13 0.36
N GLN A 38 12.58 -6.56 -0.79
CA GLN A 38 11.78 -6.72 -2.01
C GLN A 38 10.90 -7.99 -1.91
N ILE A 39 9.97 -8.15 -2.85
CA ILE A 39 9.05 -9.27 -2.87
C ILE A 39 9.80 -10.58 -3.20
N ASP A 40 9.67 -11.59 -2.34
CA ASP A 40 10.02 -12.97 -2.68
C ASP A 40 8.93 -13.55 -3.59
N PHE A 41 9.15 -13.49 -4.89
CA PHE A 41 8.17 -13.94 -5.86
C PHE A 41 7.98 -15.46 -5.86
N ALA A 42 9.00 -16.24 -5.50
CA ALA A 42 8.86 -17.69 -5.42
C ALA A 42 7.89 -18.07 -4.28
N ALA A 43 8.12 -17.51 -3.10
CA ALA A 43 7.22 -17.70 -1.97
C ALA A 43 5.82 -17.10 -2.22
N PHE A 44 5.73 -15.97 -2.95
CA PHE A 44 4.45 -15.37 -3.30
C PHE A 44 3.63 -16.28 -4.21
N GLU A 45 4.23 -16.81 -5.28
CA GLU A 45 3.53 -17.69 -6.23
C GLU A 45 3.03 -18.99 -5.57
N GLU A 46 3.79 -19.54 -4.62
CA GLU A 46 3.38 -20.72 -3.84
C GLU A 46 2.15 -20.47 -2.95
N LEU A 47 1.93 -19.23 -2.53
CA LEU A 47 0.82 -18.86 -1.66
C LEU A 47 -0.43 -18.41 -2.40
N LEU A 48 -0.37 -18.21 -3.72
CA LEU A 48 -1.54 -17.88 -4.53
C LEU A 48 -2.46 -19.09 -4.70
N THR A 49 -3.75 -18.87 -4.43
CA THR A 49 -4.80 -19.90 -4.54
C THR A 49 -6.02 -19.34 -5.28
N PRO A 50 -6.95 -20.19 -5.75
CA PRO A 50 -8.23 -19.72 -6.31
C PRO A 50 -9.10 -18.90 -5.32
N HIS A 51 -8.74 -18.87 -4.05
CA HIS A 51 -9.40 -18.04 -3.03
C HIS A 51 -8.75 -16.65 -2.87
N THR A 52 -7.60 -16.41 -3.48
CA THR A 52 -6.93 -15.11 -3.45
C THR A 52 -7.77 -14.06 -4.15
N LYS A 53 -8.19 -13.01 -3.42
CA LYS A 53 -9.02 -11.90 -3.91
C LYS A 53 -8.25 -10.60 -4.02
N ALA A 54 -7.26 -10.39 -3.16
CA ALA A 54 -6.47 -9.18 -3.21
C ALA A 54 -5.05 -9.39 -2.66
N VAL A 55 -4.17 -8.49 -3.10
CA VAL A 55 -2.82 -8.31 -2.55
C VAL A 55 -2.75 -6.93 -1.93
N ILE A 56 -2.38 -6.84 -0.65
CA ILE A 56 -2.14 -5.58 0.04
C ILE A 56 -0.65 -5.30 -0.01
N MET A 57 -0.28 -4.18 -0.64
CA MET A 57 1.11 -3.74 -0.70
C MET A 57 1.25 -2.32 -0.16
N ASN A 58 2.38 -2.03 0.47
CA ASN A 58 2.71 -0.71 0.99
C ASN A 58 4.11 -0.32 0.52
N SER A 59 4.22 0.74 -0.27
CA SER A 59 5.49 1.22 -0.80
C SER A 59 5.48 2.75 -0.94
N PRO A 60 6.40 3.46 -0.28
CA PRO A 60 7.41 2.99 0.68
C PRO A 60 6.78 2.23 1.85
N ASN A 61 7.47 1.19 2.33
CA ASN A 61 6.91 0.24 3.27
C ASN A 61 7.05 0.70 4.74
N ASN A 62 6.03 0.45 5.53
CA ASN A 62 6.07 0.47 6.98
C ASN A 62 6.06 -1.00 7.50
N PRO A 63 7.13 -1.48 8.19
CA PRO A 63 8.18 -0.71 8.85
C PRO A 63 9.54 -0.69 8.14
N SER A 64 9.74 -1.41 7.02
CA SER A 64 11.09 -1.62 6.47
C SER A 64 11.70 -0.38 5.78
N GLY A 65 10.86 0.57 5.35
CA GLY A 65 11.28 1.70 4.51
C GLY A 65 11.53 1.34 3.04
N ALA A 66 11.44 0.06 2.66
CA ALA A 66 11.71 -0.38 1.30
C ALA A 66 10.75 0.26 0.28
N VAL A 67 11.30 0.66 -0.85
CA VAL A 67 10.56 1.12 -2.02
C VAL A 67 10.57 0.02 -3.07
N TYR A 68 9.40 -0.44 -3.50
CA TYR A 68 9.32 -1.40 -4.59
C TYR A 68 9.66 -0.75 -5.92
N SER A 69 10.57 -1.38 -6.66
CA SER A 69 10.99 -0.89 -7.97
C SER A 69 9.89 -1.05 -9.02
N GLU A 70 9.99 -0.30 -10.13
CA GLU A 70 9.12 -0.51 -11.28
C GLU A 70 9.17 -1.97 -11.78
N ALA A 71 10.36 -2.57 -11.79
CA ALA A 71 10.52 -3.97 -12.21
C ALA A 71 9.77 -4.94 -11.27
N THR A 72 9.82 -4.69 -9.95
CA THR A 72 9.08 -5.45 -8.96
C THR A 72 7.57 -5.37 -9.20
N ILE A 73 7.05 -4.15 -9.44
CA ILE A 73 5.62 -3.92 -9.68
C ILE A 73 5.17 -4.57 -10.99
N ARG A 74 5.95 -4.45 -12.05
CA ARG A 74 5.66 -5.11 -13.34
C ARG A 74 5.59 -6.62 -13.21
N LYS A 75 6.54 -7.22 -12.51
CA LYS A 75 6.54 -8.67 -12.27
C LYS A 75 5.34 -9.10 -11.44
N LEU A 76 4.99 -8.36 -10.40
CA LEU A 76 3.77 -8.62 -9.62
C LEU A 76 2.53 -8.59 -10.53
N ALA A 77 2.38 -7.55 -11.34
CA ALA A 77 1.26 -7.39 -12.27
C ALA A 77 1.18 -8.53 -13.31
N GLU A 78 2.31 -8.99 -13.83
CA GLU A 78 2.38 -10.14 -14.76
C GLU A 78 1.84 -11.41 -14.10
N ILE A 79 2.34 -11.75 -12.91
CA ILE A 79 1.91 -12.93 -12.16
C ILE A 79 0.40 -12.87 -11.87
N LEU A 80 -0.10 -11.72 -11.42
CA LEU A 80 -1.52 -11.56 -11.10
C LEU A 80 -2.39 -11.73 -12.34
N ARG A 81 -2.03 -11.15 -13.50
CA ARG A 81 -2.78 -11.35 -14.75
C ARG A 81 -2.81 -12.81 -15.23
N GLU A 82 -1.75 -13.55 -14.98
CA GLU A 82 -1.72 -14.99 -15.28
C GLU A 82 -2.66 -15.75 -14.36
N LYS A 83 -2.65 -15.44 -13.07
CA LYS A 83 -3.50 -16.07 -12.05
C LYS A 83 -4.98 -15.70 -12.21
N GLU A 84 -5.31 -14.50 -12.61
CA GLU A 84 -6.69 -14.12 -12.97
C GLU A 84 -7.26 -14.97 -14.09
N LYS A 85 -6.47 -15.22 -15.12
CA LYS A 85 -6.87 -16.12 -16.22
C LYS A 85 -7.03 -17.56 -15.75
N GLU A 86 -6.14 -18.02 -14.87
CA GLU A 86 -6.18 -19.38 -14.32
C GLU A 86 -7.40 -19.56 -13.39
N TYR A 87 -7.67 -18.58 -12.52
CA TYR A 87 -8.72 -18.68 -11.50
C TYR A 87 -10.09 -18.19 -11.96
N GLY A 88 -10.14 -17.46 -13.08
CA GLY A 88 -11.38 -16.96 -13.68
C GLY A 88 -12.05 -15.80 -12.92
N HIS A 89 -11.29 -15.05 -12.15
CA HIS A 89 -11.76 -13.84 -11.45
C HIS A 89 -10.64 -12.83 -11.25
N ALA A 90 -11.00 -11.56 -11.03
CA ALA A 90 -10.05 -10.49 -10.76
C ALA A 90 -9.36 -10.69 -9.39
N ILE A 91 -8.09 -10.29 -9.32
CA ILE A 91 -7.29 -10.23 -8.08
C ILE A 91 -6.83 -8.79 -7.89
N PHE A 92 -7.41 -8.08 -6.93
CA PHE A 92 -7.15 -6.65 -6.76
C PHE A 92 -5.80 -6.39 -6.07
N ILE A 93 -5.12 -5.30 -6.45
CA ILE A 93 -4.05 -4.73 -5.63
C ILE A 93 -4.65 -3.61 -4.77
N ILE A 94 -4.46 -3.69 -3.46
CA ILE A 94 -4.72 -2.60 -2.53
C ILE A 94 -3.37 -1.95 -2.25
N SER A 95 -3.09 -0.84 -2.92
CA SER A 95 -1.84 -0.09 -2.80
C SER A 95 -2.00 0.97 -1.71
N ASP A 96 -1.38 0.73 -0.56
CA ASP A 96 -1.36 1.66 0.58
C ASP A 96 -0.17 2.61 0.44
N GLU A 97 -0.43 3.88 0.11
CA GLU A 97 0.59 4.82 -0.36
C GLU A 97 0.74 6.10 0.51
N PRO A 98 0.65 6.05 1.83
CA PRO A 98 0.71 7.26 2.66
C PRO A 98 2.10 7.91 2.70
N TYR A 99 3.14 7.20 2.23
CA TYR A 99 4.54 7.63 2.29
C TYR A 99 5.12 8.07 0.95
N ARG A 100 4.32 8.08 -0.12
CA ARG A 100 4.75 8.36 -1.50
C ARG A 100 5.60 9.63 -1.63
N GLU A 101 5.17 10.73 -1.05
CA GLU A 101 5.81 12.05 -1.18
C GLU A 101 6.97 12.27 -0.20
N ILE A 102 7.24 11.31 0.66
CA ILE A 102 8.34 11.43 1.63
C ILE A 102 9.50 10.45 1.38
N ALA A 103 9.52 9.84 0.19
CA ALA A 103 10.69 9.13 -0.30
C ALA A 103 11.82 10.15 -0.60
N TYR A 104 13.04 9.80 -0.27
CA TYR A 104 14.23 10.65 -0.42
C TYR A 104 15.39 9.87 -1.05
N GLU A 105 16.59 10.45 -1.11
CA GLU A 105 17.77 9.85 -1.76
C GLU A 105 17.58 9.53 -3.26
N GLY A 106 16.67 10.25 -3.94
CA GLY A 106 16.40 10.07 -5.37
C GLY A 106 15.51 8.88 -5.72
N TYR A 107 14.90 8.23 -4.74
CA TYR A 107 13.94 7.16 -5.01
C TYR A 107 12.67 7.71 -5.64
N GLU A 108 12.32 7.17 -6.80
CA GLU A 108 11.01 7.36 -7.41
C GLU A 108 10.06 6.25 -6.97
N VAL A 109 8.89 6.62 -6.46
CA VAL A 109 7.84 5.68 -6.08
C VAL A 109 6.90 5.47 -7.27
N PRO A 110 6.91 4.30 -7.92
CA PRO A 110 6.06 4.04 -9.07
C PRO A 110 4.58 4.09 -8.70
N TYR A 111 3.73 4.57 -9.62
CA TYR A 111 2.28 4.45 -9.48
C TYR A 111 1.83 3.06 -9.92
N VAL A 112 1.35 2.24 -8.99
CA VAL A 112 0.98 0.84 -9.23
C VAL A 112 -0.11 0.74 -10.30
N SER A 113 -1.10 1.63 -10.27
CA SER A 113 -2.18 1.71 -11.26
C SER A 113 -1.74 1.95 -12.71
N LYS A 114 -0.49 2.35 -12.95
CA LYS A 114 0.06 2.42 -14.32
C LYS A 114 0.43 1.04 -14.89
N TYR A 115 0.55 0.04 -14.05
CA TYR A 115 1.04 -1.28 -14.40
C TYR A 115 -0.02 -2.37 -14.26
N TYR A 116 -1.06 -2.11 -13.46
CA TYR A 116 -2.12 -3.07 -13.19
C TYR A 116 -3.44 -2.36 -12.95
N ASP A 117 -4.45 -2.64 -13.78
CA ASP A 117 -5.71 -1.91 -13.83
C ASP A 117 -6.56 -2.16 -12.57
N ASP A 118 -6.55 -3.43 -12.07
CA ASP A 118 -7.29 -3.82 -10.86
C ASP A 118 -6.60 -3.35 -9.57
N THR A 119 -6.26 -2.05 -9.52
CA THR A 119 -5.55 -1.41 -8.41
C THR A 119 -6.42 -0.38 -7.71
N LEU A 120 -6.62 -0.55 -6.41
CA LEU A 120 -7.17 0.45 -5.50
C LEU A 120 -6.01 1.19 -4.83
N VAL A 121 -5.95 2.52 -4.94
CA VAL A 121 -4.91 3.31 -4.26
C VAL A 121 -5.50 3.94 -3.01
N CYS A 122 -4.95 3.57 -1.84
CA CYS A 122 -5.30 4.15 -0.56
C CYS A 122 -4.26 5.20 -0.17
N TYR A 123 -4.67 6.45 -0.05
CA TYR A 123 -3.80 7.55 0.29
C TYR A 123 -4.25 8.30 1.53
N SER A 124 -3.29 8.78 2.32
CA SER A 124 -3.57 9.58 3.52
C SER A 124 -2.62 10.77 3.61
N TYR A 125 -3.14 11.93 3.98
CA TYR A 125 -2.36 13.13 4.29
C TYR A 125 -1.73 13.10 5.70
N SER A 126 -1.87 11.99 6.41
CA SER A 126 -1.30 11.81 7.76
C SER A 126 0.20 11.99 7.81
N LYS A 127 0.91 11.68 6.70
CA LYS A 127 2.37 11.69 6.63
C LYS A 127 2.88 12.89 5.83
N SER A 128 2.44 13.05 4.59
CA SER A 128 2.92 14.11 3.69
C SER A 128 2.69 15.52 4.23
N PHE A 129 1.58 15.79 4.89
CA PHE A 129 1.29 17.08 5.52
C PHE A 129 1.28 17.06 7.06
N SER A 130 1.73 15.95 7.67
CA SER A 130 1.76 15.81 9.14
C SER A 130 0.39 16.04 9.80
N LEU A 131 -0.68 15.52 9.17
CA LEU A 131 -2.06 15.69 9.62
C LEU A 131 -2.70 14.36 10.09
N PRO A 132 -2.04 13.57 10.96
CA PRO A 132 -2.60 12.26 11.35
C PRO A 132 -3.87 12.41 12.20
N GLY A 133 -4.01 13.47 12.97
CA GLY A 133 -5.17 13.76 13.83
C GLY A 133 -6.41 14.20 13.05
N GLU A 134 -6.24 14.74 11.85
CA GLU A 134 -7.32 15.34 11.07
C GLU A 134 -8.15 14.35 10.26
N ARG A 135 -7.70 13.09 10.22
CA ARG A 135 -8.43 11.95 9.62
C ARG A 135 -8.88 12.20 8.18
N ILE A 136 -7.95 12.57 7.30
CA ILE A 136 -8.23 12.87 5.91
C ILE A 136 -7.32 12.10 4.94
N GLY A 137 -7.93 11.50 3.94
CA GLY A 137 -7.31 10.73 2.87
C GLY A 137 -8.32 10.46 1.77
N TYR A 138 -7.98 9.65 0.81
CA TYR A 138 -8.86 9.24 -0.28
C TYR A 138 -8.51 7.83 -0.78
N ILE A 139 -9.45 7.23 -1.47
CA ILE A 139 -9.23 6.01 -2.24
C ILE A 139 -9.45 6.34 -3.71
N VAL A 140 -8.48 6.00 -4.56
CA VAL A 140 -8.64 6.05 -6.02
C VAL A 140 -9.18 4.71 -6.48
N VAL A 141 -10.26 4.75 -7.24
CA VAL A 141 -10.85 3.60 -7.95
C VAL A 141 -10.75 3.94 -9.43
N PRO A 142 -9.80 3.36 -10.19
CA PRO A 142 -9.67 3.62 -11.63
C PRO A 142 -10.91 3.16 -12.40
N ASP A 143 -11.24 3.85 -13.49
CA ASP A 143 -12.38 3.51 -14.33
C ASP A 143 -12.20 2.15 -15.03
N GLU A 144 -10.95 1.71 -15.20
CA GLU A 144 -10.57 0.46 -15.84
C GLU A 144 -10.67 -0.77 -14.94
N ILE A 145 -10.90 -0.56 -13.63
CA ILE A 145 -10.97 -1.66 -12.65
C ILE A 145 -12.12 -2.62 -12.96
N ALA A 146 -11.91 -3.91 -12.79
CA ALA A 146 -12.95 -4.90 -12.97
C ALA A 146 -14.18 -4.61 -12.08
N ASP A 147 -15.38 -4.71 -12.66
CA ASP A 147 -16.65 -4.45 -11.95
C ASP A 147 -16.71 -3.06 -11.26
N PHE A 148 -16.24 -2.00 -11.92
CA PHE A 148 -16.10 -0.64 -11.37
C PHE A 148 -17.30 -0.22 -10.49
N GLU A 149 -18.53 -0.30 -11.01
CA GLU A 149 -19.73 0.15 -10.29
C GLU A 149 -19.93 -0.62 -8.98
N ARG A 150 -19.66 -1.91 -8.98
CA ARG A 150 -19.79 -2.77 -7.81
C ARG A 150 -18.69 -2.48 -6.79
N VAL A 151 -17.43 -2.34 -7.24
CA VAL A 151 -16.29 -2.03 -6.39
C VAL A 151 -16.44 -0.64 -5.77
N TYR A 152 -16.75 0.37 -6.58
CA TYR A 152 -16.99 1.74 -6.11
C TYR A 152 -18.14 1.78 -5.09
N GLY A 153 -19.27 1.14 -5.43
CA GLY A 153 -20.41 1.06 -4.53
C GLY A 153 -20.11 0.36 -3.21
N ALA A 154 -19.30 -0.70 -3.24
CA ALA A 154 -18.87 -1.41 -2.03
C ALA A 154 -17.98 -0.55 -1.14
N ILE A 155 -17.01 0.17 -1.73
CA ILE A 155 -16.11 1.09 -0.99
C ILE A 155 -16.91 2.23 -0.35
N ALA A 156 -17.80 2.86 -1.10
CA ALA A 156 -18.67 3.93 -0.59
C ALA A 156 -19.60 3.43 0.52
N GLY A 157 -20.14 2.22 0.37
CA GLY A 157 -20.96 1.55 1.38
C GLY A 157 -20.18 1.22 2.65
N ALA A 158 -18.99 0.65 2.51
CA ALA A 158 -18.10 0.36 3.63
C ALA A 158 -17.72 1.63 4.41
N GLY A 159 -17.39 2.72 3.71
CA GLY A 159 -17.13 4.02 4.33
C GLY A 159 -18.29 4.48 5.22
N ARG A 160 -19.54 4.30 4.76
CA ARG A 160 -20.73 4.66 5.56
C ARG A 160 -20.90 3.77 6.79
N VAL A 161 -20.73 2.46 6.64
CA VAL A 161 -20.84 1.50 7.75
C VAL A 161 -19.78 1.77 8.81
N LEU A 162 -18.58 2.14 8.40
CA LEU A 162 -17.45 2.49 9.28
C LEU A 162 -17.52 3.94 9.81
N THR A 163 -18.64 4.66 9.54
CA THR A 163 -18.84 6.05 9.95
C THR A 163 -17.90 7.09 9.33
N HIS A 164 -17.18 6.72 8.27
CA HIS A 164 -16.29 7.62 7.50
C HIS A 164 -16.98 8.10 6.23
N VAL A 165 -18.14 8.75 6.37
CA VAL A 165 -18.97 9.16 5.21
C VAL A 165 -18.29 10.25 4.39
N ASN A 166 -17.72 11.25 5.07
CA ASN A 166 -17.04 12.39 4.44
C ASN A 166 -15.87 12.84 5.32
N ALA A 167 -14.79 13.29 4.69
CA ALA A 167 -13.74 14.00 5.40
C ALA A 167 -14.26 15.36 5.90
N PRO A 168 -13.69 15.93 7.00
CA PRO A 168 -14.10 17.24 7.49
C PRO A 168 -13.91 18.35 6.45
N SER A 169 -14.93 19.15 6.20
CA SER A 169 -14.96 20.14 5.11
C SER A 169 -13.85 21.20 5.23
N LEU A 170 -13.51 21.62 6.45
CA LEU A 170 -12.41 22.54 6.68
C LEU A 170 -11.10 22.02 6.10
N TRP A 171 -10.78 20.75 6.35
CA TRP A 171 -9.55 20.13 5.87
C TRP A 171 -9.58 19.86 4.36
N GLN A 172 -10.72 19.56 3.78
CA GLN A 172 -10.85 19.48 2.32
C GLN A 172 -10.50 20.82 1.66
N LEU A 173 -11.00 21.94 2.18
CA LEU A 173 -10.72 23.29 1.67
C LEU A 173 -9.25 23.70 1.91
N ALA A 174 -8.68 23.34 3.06
CA ALA A 174 -7.27 23.62 3.37
C ALA A 174 -6.34 22.86 2.43
N LEU A 175 -6.57 21.56 2.23
CA LEU A 175 -5.77 20.72 1.34
C LEU A 175 -5.89 21.16 -0.11
N ALA A 176 -7.07 21.57 -0.58
CA ALA A 176 -7.24 22.11 -1.92
C ALA A 176 -6.33 23.34 -2.19
N ARG A 177 -6.02 24.13 -1.17
CA ARG A 177 -5.09 25.27 -1.25
C ARG A 177 -3.62 24.86 -1.11
N CYS A 178 -3.36 23.67 -0.60
CA CYS A 178 -2.01 23.12 -0.42
C CYS A 178 -1.61 22.13 -1.53
N ALA A 179 -2.53 21.85 -2.48
CA ALA A 179 -2.26 20.93 -3.57
C ALA A 179 -0.97 21.31 -4.32
N GLY A 180 -0.12 20.32 -4.58
CA GLY A 180 1.17 20.51 -5.25
C GLY A 180 2.30 21.10 -4.38
N ARG A 181 2.06 21.36 -3.10
CA ARG A 181 3.16 21.73 -2.18
C ARG A 181 3.92 20.48 -1.74
N PRO A 182 5.26 20.52 -1.80
CA PRO A 182 6.08 19.39 -1.36
C PRO A 182 6.08 19.27 0.17
N SER A 183 6.28 18.05 0.65
CA SER A 183 6.69 17.80 2.04
C SER A 183 8.11 18.32 2.30
N ASP A 184 8.47 18.52 3.57
CA ASP A 184 9.87 18.83 3.94
C ASP A 184 10.72 17.55 3.89
N ILE A 185 11.02 17.11 2.64
CA ILE A 185 11.79 15.89 2.37
C ILE A 185 13.20 15.99 2.98
N ALA A 186 13.82 17.18 2.95
CA ALA A 186 15.18 17.36 3.48
C ALA A 186 15.25 17.09 4.99
N ALA A 187 14.21 17.43 5.76
CA ALA A 187 14.15 17.10 7.17
C ALA A 187 14.06 15.60 7.42
N TYR A 188 13.24 14.89 6.63
CA TYR A 188 13.13 13.41 6.70
C TYR A 188 14.45 12.74 6.33
N GLU A 189 15.08 13.14 5.23
CA GLU A 189 16.37 12.60 4.77
C GLU A 189 17.46 12.79 5.83
N LYS A 190 17.59 14.00 6.36
CA LYS A 190 18.55 14.30 7.44
C LYS A 190 18.32 13.41 8.67
N ASN A 191 17.08 13.27 9.09
CA ASN A 191 16.75 12.43 10.25
C ASN A 191 17.03 10.96 9.97
N GLY A 192 16.70 10.47 8.77
CA GLY A 192 17.02 9.11 8.33
C GLY A 192 18.52 8.82 8.34
N GLN A 193 19.34 9.74 7.80
CA GLN A 193 20.79 9.61 7.79
C GLN A 193 21.38 9.58 9.19
N LEU A 194 20.93 10.47 10.09
CA LEU A 194 21.37 10.51 11.48
C LEU A 194 21.05 9.22 12.23
N LEU A 195 19.82 8.71 12.05
CA LEU A 195 19.36 7.48 12.68
C LEU A 195 20.16 6.27 12.15
N TYR A 196 20.28 6.17 10.82
CA TYR A 196 21.03 5.10 10.17
C TYR A 196 22.47 5.05 10.68
N GLN A 197 23.20 6.18 10.65
CA GLN A 197 24.59 6.23 11.10
C GLN A 197 24.70 5.92 12.60
N GLY A 198 23.80 6.45 13.43
CA GLY A 198 23.78 6.15 14.87
C GLY A 198 23.57 4.67 15.19
N LEU A 199 22.73 3.98 14.41
CA LEU A 199 22.52 2.54 14.56
C LEU A 199 23.75 1.73 14.12
N ILE A 200 24.37 2.09 13.00
CA ILE A 200 25.62 1.45 12.53
C ILE A 200 26.73 1.63 13.58
N ASP A 201 26.92 2.84 14.11
CA ASP A 201 27.92 3.13 15.13
C ASP A 201 27.64 2.38 16.44
N ALA A 202 26.40 2.07 16.75
CA ALA A 202 25.98 1.24 17.87
C ALA A 202 26.09 -0.28 17.61
N GLY A 203 26.54 -0.71 16.42
CA GLY A 203 26.77 -2.10 16.06
C GLY A 203 25.54 -2.85 15.51
N PHE A 204 24.47 -2.13 15.12
CA PHE A 204 23.31 -2.74 14.44
C PHE A 204 23.61 -2.96 12.96
N THR A 205 23.01 -4.00 12.39
CA THR A 205 22.94 -4.20 10.94
C THR A 205 21.66 -3.57 10.42
N CYS A 206 21.76 -2.65 9.47
CA CYS A 206 20.63 -1.96 8.88
C CYS A 206 20.67 -2.12 7.36
N VAL A 207 19.50 -2.34 6.76
CA VAL A 207 19.32 -2.18 5.31
C VAL A 207 19.13 -0.69 5.04
N LYS A 208 19.75 -0.22 3.95
CA LYS A 208 19.66 1.17 3.54
C LYS A 208 18.72 1.31 2.35
#